data_0e12694b6b6271a1b819d936dca41cf0
#
_entry.id   0e12694b6b6271a1b819d936dca41cf0
#
_cell.length_a   1.000
_cell.length_b   1.000
_cell.length_c   1.000
_cell.angle_alpha   90.00
_cell.angle_beta   90.00
_cell.angle_gamma   90.00
#
_symmetry.space_group_name_H-M   'P 1'
#
loop_
_entity.id
_entity.type
_entity.pdbx_description
1 polymer ?
#
loop_
_entity_poly.entity_id
_entity_poly.type
_entity_poly.pdbx_seq_one_letter_code
_entity_poly.pdbx_strand_id
1 'polypeptide(L)'
;MKAFIVLMLSILQTTVCHADTFKGKVVNAETGEVIVGAMVESEINPQPGWSIQSTTETDSTGCFYLNGSMEGRIMFKFSMIGYKNLRKVDYSYGREVKDTTDLGIIKLQPTALMLQEVKVTAKMPRITMVGDTIVFNPEAFKLKEGARLAELIKKLPGVENRDGKLYWNDKPIRLMMNGRDVFGGSQIISELPAEVASKLKLYDRKSELARHTGNDDGEEDHVLDIQVKPGFLDKWYGEAEAQYQTDKRYMFSLRASRLSDHDPQMIYGQANNTNRYIDRTMGQSMDRNIDGDGKSQYGSYNYQHNWKTEGAGSYSDNSFDISANMGHSDGWNTSTQSTETFFPGKERTFSVADNYHYAHKLTPQLQTKLFAYTDSANSISVDVKAAYENGHSISEDQGASYGYDPEKFEYHTIGAAFAAKPGDALYDRLITRNRYYHTSDSQTRSLNMDYSWEHFFGKKGSFTLQGYTKISGSDEDTHNNRSLEYLRDNRSETLTQQSWPQHAARRRTGILAE
;
A
#
# COMPACT_ATOMS: atom_id res chain seq x y z
N MET A 1 -10.43 -43.29 -26.98
CA MET A 1 -10.70 -41.91 -27.46
C MET A 1 -12.16 -41.49 -27.31
N LYS A 2 -13.18 -42.30 -27.53
CA LYS A 2 -14.61 -41.90 -27.40
C LYS A 2 -15.05 -41.68 -25.93
N ALA A 3 -14.48 -42.38 -24.94
CA ALA A 3 -14.81 -42.22 -23.52
C ALA A 3 -14.21 -40.95 -22.89
N PHE A 4 -13.13 -40.41 -23.44
CA PHE A 4 -12.49 -39.19 -22.96
C PHE A 4 -13.21 -37.90 -23.43
N ILE A 5 -13.89 -38.00 -24.58
CA ILE A 5 -14.68 -36.87 -25.12
C ILE A 5 -15.99 -36.72 -24.37
N VAL A 6 -16.58 -37.82 -23.89
CA VAL A 6 -17.83 -37.76 -23.09
C VAL A 6 -17.54 -37.20 -21.69
N LEU A 7 -16.37 -37.43 -21.10
CA LEU A 7 -15.97 -36.87 -19.81
C LEU A 7 -15.64 -35.38 -19.90
N MET A 8 -15.15 -34.89 -21.04
CA MET A 8 -14.89 -33.47 -21.24
C MET A 8 -16.15 -32.66 -21.57
N LEU A 9 -17.20 -33.29 -22.09
CA LEU A 9 -18.50 -32.62 -22.34
C LEU A 9 -19.36 -32.48 -21.08
N SER A 10 -19.07 -33.23 -20.00
CA SER A 10 -19.83 -33.16 -18.74
C SER A 10 -19.32 -32.09 -17.77
N ILE A 11 -18.20 -31.42 -18.06
CA ILE A 11 -17.61 -30.35 -17.21
C ILE A 11 -18.02 -28.95 -17.67
N LEU A 12 -18.69 -28.82 -18.81
CA LEU A 12 -19.27 -27.54 -19.24
C LEU A 12 -20.68 -27.38 -18.64
N GLN A 13 -20.78 -27.51 -17.31
CA GLN A 13 -21.90 -26.89 -16.60
C GLN A 13 -21.64 -25.40 -16.58
N THR A 14 -22.18 -24.70 -17.57
CA THR A 14 -22.39 -23.27 -17.48
C THR A 14 -23.15 -22.99 -16.18
N THR A 15 -22.48 -22.43 -15.19
CA THR A 15 -23.15 -21.73 -14.11
C THR A 15 -23.89 -20.56 -14.77
N VAL A 16 -25.14 -20.78 -15.12
CA VAL A 16 -26.06 -19.72 -15.48
C VAL A 16 -26.22 -18.89 -14.21
N CYS A 17 -25.53 -17.77 -14.16
CA CYS A 17 -25.75 -16.77 -13.12
C CYS A 17 -27.16 -16.22 -13.33
N HIS A 18 -28.13 -16.75 -12.60
CA HIS A 18 -29.51 -16.24 -12.61
C HIS A 18 -29.49 -14.97 -11.75
N ALA A 19 -29.61 -13.81 -12.40
CA ALA A 19 -29.85 -12.56 -11.72
C ALA A 19 -31.35 -12.44 -11.43
N ASP A 20 -31.73 -12.33 -10.16
CA ASP A 20 -33.10 -12.02 -9.79
C ASP A 20 -33.46 -10.61 -10.27
N THR A 21 -34.60 -10.48 -10.95
CA THR A 21 -35.13 -9.19 -11.37
C THR A 21 -36.27 -8.79 -10.46
N PHE A 22 -36.20 -7.62 -9.85
CA PHE A 22 -37.30 -7.02 -9.09
C PHE A 22 -37.94 -5.93 -9.94
N LYS A 23 -39.27 -5.95 -10.04
CA LYS A 23 -40.03 -4.93 -10.74
C LYS A 23 -41.13 -4.36 -9.88
N GLY A 24 -41.60 -3.19 -10.22
CA GLY A 24 -42.75 -2.56 -9.57
C GLY A 24 -43.09 -1.23 -10.23
N LYS A 25 -44.07 -0.54 -9.69
CA LYS A 25 -44.55 0.75 -10.20
C LYS A 25 -44.63 1.75 -9.04
N VAL A 26 -44.07 2.93 -9.23
CA VAL A 26 -44.10 3.99 -8.24
C VAL A 26 -45.14 5.04 -8.60
N VAL A 27 -46.02 5.36 -7.66
CA VAL A 27 -47.12 6.31 -7.85
C VAL A 27 -47.23 7.29 -6.68
N ASN A 28 -47.80 8.44 -6.94
CA ASN A 28 -48.19 9.39 -5.91
C ASN A 28 -49.33 8.80 -5.04
N ALA A 29 -49.16 8.83 -3.72
CA ALA A 29 -50.12 8.21 -2.80
C ALA A 29 -51.49 8.94 -2.77
N GLU A 30 -51.55 10.23 -3.13
CA GLU A 30 -52.75 11.07 -3.08
C GLU A 30 -53.47 11.13 -4.43
N THR A 31 -52.70 11.31 -5.54
CA THR A 31 -53.28 11.49 -6.88
C THR A 31 -53.34 10.20 -7.67
N GLY A 32 -52.54 9.18 -7.32
CA GLY A 32 -52.40 7.97 -8.10
C GLY A 32 -51.58 8.10 -9.38
N GLU A 33 -51.07 9.30 -9.68
CA GLU A 33 -50.26 9.57 -10.87
C GLU A 33 -48.91 8.87 -10.78
N VAL A 34 -48.34 8.47 -11.90
CA VAL A 34 -47.04 7.82 -11.97
C VAL A 34 -45.92 8.80 -11.63
N ILE A 35 -44.93 8.34 -10.92
CA ILE A 35 -43.73 9.12 -10.59
C ILE A 35 -42.60 8.65 -11.49
N VAL A 36 -42.11 9.51 -12.36
CA VAL A 36 -41.00 9.29 -13.29
C VAL A 36 -39.71 9.76 -12.66
N GLY A 37 -38.62 9.00 -12.83
CA GLY A 37 -37.30 9.38 -12.27
C GLY A 37 -37.17 9.18 -10.76
N ALA A 38 -38.07 8.40 -10.11
CA ALA A 38 -37.93 8.01 -8.74
C ALA A 38 -36.78 7.01 -8.62
N MET A 39 -35.83 7.29 -7.72
CA MET A 39 -34.69 6.42 -7.47
C MET A 39 -35.11 5.23 -6.60
N VAL A 40 -34.70 4.04 -7.01
CA VAL A 40 -34.91 2.78 -6.32
C VAL A 40 -33.56 2.15 -6.00
N GLU A 41 -33.23 2.06 -4.74
CA GLU A 41 -31.99 1.47 -4.24
C GLU A 41 -32.29 0.17 -3.49
N SER A 42 -31.47 -0.87 -3.67
CA SER A 42 -31.55 -2.10 -2.90
C SER A 42 -30.32 -2.29 -2.02
N GLU A 43 -30.54 -2.71 -0.79
CA GLU A 43 -29.53 -2.99 0.20
C GLU A 43 -29.76 -4.39 0.79
N ILE A 44 -28.70 -5.21 0.94
CA ILE A 44 -28.79 -6.56 1.50
C ILE A 44 -28.20 -6.60 2.91
N ASN A 45 -28.87 -7.34 3.80
CA ASN A 45 -28.46 -7.62 5.18
C ASN A 45 -28.02 -6.40 6.00
N PRO A 46 -28.93 -5.81 6.79
CA PRO A 46 -28.68 -4.60 7.55
C PRO A 46 -27.80 -4.82 8.79
N GLN A 47 -26.52 -4.72 8.62
CA GLN A 47 -25.56 -4.55 9.72
C GLN A 47 -24.73 -3.30 9.47
N PRO A 48 -24.05 -2.69 10.46
CA PRO A 48 -23.24 -1.49 10.21
C PRO A 48 -22.23 -1.74 9.11
N GLY A 49 -22.46 -1.16 7.92
CA GLY A 49 -21.65 -1.40 6.74
C GLY A 49 -22.44 -1.81 5.49
N TRP A 50 -23.73 -1.48 5.40
CA TRP A 50 -24.57 -1.75 4.22
C TRP A 50 -23.93 -1.29 2.93
N SER A 51 -23.92 -2.17 1.92
CA SER A 51 -23.58 -1.79 0.57
C SER A 51 -24.85 -1.71 -0.28
N ILE A 52 -25.00 -0.63 -1.06
CA ILE A 52 -25.99 -0.54 -2.13
C ILE A 52 -25.60 -1.61 -3.15
N GLN A 53 -26.48 -2.56 -3.41
CA GLN A 53 -26.22 -3.66 -4.34
C GLN A 53 -26.64 -3.29 -5.75
N SER A 54 -27.76 -2.55 -5.90
CA SER A 54 -28.26 -2.14 -7.20
C SER A 54 -29.10 -0.88 -7.07
N THR A 55 -29.08 -0.06 -8.12
CA THR A 55 -29.82 1.20 -8.21
C THR A 55 -30.47 1.30 -9.58
N THR A 56 -31.70 1.78 -9.65
CA THR A 56 -32.42 2.07 -10.89
C THR A 56 -33.34 3.29 -10.70
N GLU A 57 -33.88 3.80 -11.78
CA GLU A 57 -34.88 4.86 -11.76
C GLU A 57 -36.18 4.38 -12.42
N THR A 58 -37.31 5.00 -12.05
CA THR A 58 -38.58 4.72 -12.70
C THR A 58 -38.65 5.36 -14.09
N ASP A 59 -39.15 4.60 -15.06
CA ASP A 59 -39.34 5.02 -16.45
C ASP A 59 -40.54 5.98 -16.63
N SER A 60 -40.84 6.35 -17.90
CA SER A 60 -41.96 7.24 -18.22
C SER A 60 -43.35 6.69 -17.85
N THR A 61 -43.44 5.40 -17.52
CA THR A 61 -44.69 4.75 -17.05
C THR A 61 -44.70 4.57 -15.53
N GLY A 62 -43.66 5.06 -14.82
CA GLY A 62 -43.47 4.90 -13.42
C GLY A 62 -42.99 3.51 -12.98
N CYS A 63 -42.65 2.65 -13.96
CA CYS A 63 -42.16 1.31 -13.70
C CYS A 63 -40.62 1.30 -13.49
N PHE A 64 -40.15 0.38 -12.67
CA PHE A 64 -38.72 0.14 -12.48
C PHE A 64 -38.39 -1.35 -12.61
N TYR A 65 -37.16 -1.63 -13.03
CA TYR A 65 -36.56 -2.96 -13.07
C TYR A 65 -35.19 -2.88 -12.41
N LEU A 66 -34.98 -3.75 -11.42
CA LEU A 66 -33.76 -3.82 -10.66
C LEU A 66 -33.19 -5.22 -10.74
N ASN A 67 -32.01 -5.36 -11.33
CA ASN A 67 -31.35 -6.64 -11.52
C ASN A 67 -30.27 -6.83 -10.45
N GLY A 68 -30.18 -8.02 -9.85
CA GLY A 68 -29.13 -8.37 -8.93
C GLY A 68 -29.33 -9.76 -8.35
N SER A 69 -28.22 -10.44 -8.04
CA SER A 69 -28.27 -11.67 -7.25
C SER A 69 -28.40 -11.27 -5.77
N MET A 70 -29.60 -11.41 -5.22
CA MET A 70 -29.92 -10.94 -3.87
C MET A 70 -30.48 -12.08 -3.04
N GLU A 71 -29.64 -12.64 -2.16
CA GLU A 71 -30.06 -13.65 -1.20
C GLU A 71 -30.02 -13.08 0.21
N GLY A 72 -31.10 -13.22 0.95
CA GLY A 72 -31.20 -12.73 2.32
C GLY A 72 -32.34 -11.73 2.54
N ARG A 73 -32.18 -10.87 3.55
CA ARG A 73 -33.09 -9.76 3.82
C ARG A 73 -32.72 -8.57 2.93
N ILE A 74 -33.61 -8.18 2.05
CA ILE A 74 -33.42 -7.09 1.08
C ILE A 74 -34.24 -5.89 1.54
N MET A 75 -33.63 -4.70 1.61
CA MET A 75 -34.34 -3.46 1.85
C MET A 75 -34.31 -2.60 0.58
N PHE A 76 -35.49 -2.31 0.06
CA PHE A 76 -35.68 -1.38 -1.03
C PHE A 76 -35.96 0.01 -0.47
N LYS A 77 -35.24 1.00 -0.95
CA LYS A 77 -35.45 2.40 -0.62
C LYS A 77 -35.89 3.15 -1.86
N PHE A 78 -37.02 3.81 -1.76
CA PHE A 78 -37.61 4.61 -2.82
C PHE A 78 -37.48 6.08 -2.44
N SER A 79 -36.92 6.90 -3.31
CA SER A 79 -36.72 8.33 -3.06
C SER A 79 -37.04 9.16 -4.31
N MET A 80 -37.70 10.29 -4.07
CA MET A 80 -38.01 11.28 -5.11
C MET A 80 -38.12 12.65 -4.50
N ILE A 81 -37.64 13.68 -5.20
CA ILE A 81 -37.76 15.07 -4.74
C ILE A 81 -39.23 15.43 -4.58
N GLY A 82 -39.59 16.00 -3.44
CA GLY A 82 -40.98 16.36 -3.13
C GLY A 82 -41.82 15.24 -2.51
N TYR A 83 -41.21 14.10 -2.23
CA TYR A 83 -41.88 12.95 -1.59
C TYR A 83 -41.11 12.46 -0.36
N LYS A 84 -41.81 11.83 0.59
CA LYS A 84 -41.19 11.16 1.72
C LYS A 84 -40.51 9.87 1.26
N ASN A 85 -39.27 9.66 1.69
CA ASN A 85 -38.56 8.40 1.41
C ASN A 85 -39.32 7.22 1.98
N LEU A 86 -39.56 6.19 1.20
CA LEU A 86 -40.20 4.94 1.59
C LEU A 86 -39.15 3.82 1.64
N ARG A 87 -39.21 3.00 2.69
CA ARG A 87 -38.43 1.77 2.78
C ARG A 87 -39.36 0.58 2.80
N LYS A 88 -39.08 -0.43 1.97
CA LYS A 88 -39.80 -1.70 1.92
C LYS A 88 -38.82 -2.84 2.09
N VAL A 89 -39.12 -3.76 2.98
CA VAL A 89 -38.27 -4.94 3.22
C VAL A 89 -38.93 -6.15 2.57
N ASP A 90 -38.16 -6.94 1.87
CA ASP A 90 -38.53 -8.27 1.37
C ASP A 90 -37.47 -9.29 1.76
N TYR A 91 -37.81 -10.58 1.69
CA TYR A 91 -36.94 -11.68 2.08
C TYR A 91 -36.80 -12.65 0.92
N SER A 92 -35.57 -12.91 0.48
CA SER A 92 -35.25 -13.91 -0.53
C SER A 92 -34.44 -15.04 0.14
N TYR A 93 -35.14 -15.95 0.84
CA TYR A 93 -34.53 -17.16 1.37
C TYR A 93 -35.20 -18.38 0.74
N GLY A 94 -34.41 -19.22 0.05
CA GLY A 94 -34.83 -20.55 -0.38
C GLY A 94 -36.07 -20.58 -1.29
N ARG A 95 -36.43 -19.49 -1.93
CA ARG A 95 -37.46 -19.48 -2.99
C ARG A 95 -36.87 -20.12 -4.24
N GLU A 96 -37.66 -20.98 -4.90
CA GLU A 96 -37.37 -21.35 -6.28
C GLU A 96 -37.20 -20.06 -7.05
N VAL A 97 -36.05 -19.94 -7.74
CA VAL A 97 -35.66 -18.76 -8.52
C VAL A 97 -36.78 -18.42 -9.47
N LYS A 98 -37.56 -17.39 -9.15
CA LYS A 98 -38.47 -16.76 -10.10
C LYS A 98 -37.68 -15.72 -10.87
N ASP A 99 -37.65 -15.82 -12.17
CA ASP A 99 -36.94 -14.87 -13.05
C ASP A 99 -37.30 -13.39 -12.78
N THR A 100 -38.43 -13.14 -12.12
CA THR A 100 -38.90 -11.78 -11.80
C THR A 100 -39.80 -11.77 -10.55
N THR A 101 -39.47 -10.95 -9.56
CA THR A 101 -40.31 -10.69 -8.37
C THR A 101 -41.00 -9.32 -8.54
N ASP A 102 -42.33 -9.31 -8.47
CA ASP A 102 -43.11 -8.08 -8.56
C ASP A 102 -43.38 -7.50 -7.17
N LEU A 103 -42.81 -6.32 -6.91
CA LEU A 103 -42.98 -5.59 -5.64
C LEU A 103 -44.32 -4.83 -5.59
N GLY A 104 -45.09 -4.86 -6.69
CA GLY A 104 -46.39 -4.21 -6.80
C GLY A 104 -46.32 -2.68 -6.91
N ILE A 105 -47.40 -2.04 -6.50
CA ILE A 105 -47.53 -0.58 -6.57
C ILE A 105 -46.93 0.02 -5.27
N ILE A 106 -45.95 0.86 -5.46
CA ILE A 106 -45.25 1.61 -4.40
C ILE A 106 -45.83 3.03 -4.35
N LYS A 107 -46.44 3.38 -3.23
CA LYS A 107 -47.09 4.69 -3.07
C LYS A 107 -46.18 5.63 -2.28
N LEU A 108 -45.66 6.68 -2.90
CA LEU A 108 -44.89 7.71 -2.22
C LEU A 108 -45.81 8.87 -1.78
N GLN A 109 -45.71 9.26 -0.52
CA GLN A 109 -46.46 10.36 0.02
C GLN A 109 -45.78 11.68 -0.34
N PRO A 110 -46.49 12.67 -0.95
CA PRO A 110 -45.94 13.99 -1.16
C PRO A 110 -45.60 14.65 0.18
N THR A 111 -44.50 15.38 0.21
CA THR A 111 -44.16 16.22 1.35
C THR A 111 -44.80 17.56 1.13
N ALA A 112 -45.71 17.99 2.01
CA ALA A 112 -46.22 19.36 1.97
C ALA A 112 -45.04 20.32 2.19
N LEU A 113 -44.56 20.93 1.13
CA LEU A 113 -43.56 22.00 1.18
C LEU A 113 -44.23 23.27 1.68
N MET A 114 -44.07 23.60 2.96
CA MET A 114 -44.07 25.01 3.37
C MET A 114 -42.91 25.67 2.62
N LEU A 115 -43.18 26.64 1.76
CA LEU A 115 -42.21 27.48 1.10
C LEU A 115 -41.49 28.36 2.15
N GLN A 116 -40.56 27.79 2.88
CA GLN A 116 -39.42 28.56 3.36
C GLN A 116 -38.47 28.70 2.17
N GLU A 117 -37.95 29.89 1.98
CA GLU A 117 -36.99 30.31 0.97
C GLU A 117 -36.08 29.14 0.59
N VAL A 118 -36.35 28.52 -0.56
CA VAL A 118 -35.56 27.37 -1.04
C VAL A 118 -34.25 27.94 -1.51
N LYS A 119 -33.26 27.98 -0.64
CA LYS A 119 -31.87 27.89 -1.08
C LYS A 119 -31.78 26.57 -1.85
N VAL A 120 -31.85 26.63 -3.17
CA VAL A 120 -31.64 25.50 -4.04
C VAL A 120 -30.18 25.13 -3.91
N THR A 121 -29.84 24.36 -2.91
CA THR A 121 -28.64 23.55 -2.89
C THR A 121 -28.95 22.38 -3.81
N ALA A 122 -28.71 22.57 -5.09
CA ALA A 122 -28.66 21.44 -6.02
C ALA A 122 -27.68 20.44 -5.40
N LYS A 123 -28.18 19.31 -4.92
CA LYS A 123 -27.30 18.21 -4.51
C LYS A 123 -26.64 17.75 -5.79
N MET A 124 -25.41 18.20 -6.00
CA MET A 124 -24.62 17.71 -7.10
C MET A 124 -24.60 16.18 -7.05
N PRO A 125 -24.87 15.50 -8.17
CA PRO A 125 -24.80 14.04 -8.21
C PRO A 125 -23.42 13.59 -7.79
N ARG A 126 -23.34 12.49 -7.04
CA ARG A 126 -22.06 11.90 -6.63
C ARG A 126 -21.22 11.49 -7.79
N ILE A 127 -21.88 10.99 -8.85
CA ILE A 127 -21.29 10.40 -10.04
C ILE A 127 -22.02 10.96 -11.26
N THR A 128 -21.25 11.37 -12.23
CA THR A 128 -21.74 11.76 -13.56
C THR A 128 -20.88 11.09 -14.62
N MET A 129 -21.47 10.74 -15.75
CA MET A 129 -20.72 10.28 -16.91
C MET A 129 -20.60 11.41 -17.93
N VAL A 130 -19.38 11.59 -18.44
CA VAL A 130 -19.10 12.54 -19.52
C VAL A 130 -18.37 11.77 -20.62
N GLY A 131 -19.10 11.33 -21.64
CA GLY A 131 -18.60 10.34 -22.59
C GLY A 131 -18.28 9.03 -21.85
N ASP A 132 -17.08 8.50 -22.04
CA ASP A 132 -16.59 7.28 -21.39
C ASP A 132 -15.92 7.53 -20.04
N THR A 133 -15.91 8.78 -19.57
CA THR A 133 -15.29 9.18 -18.30
C THR A 133 -16.30 9.20 -17.16
N ILE A 134 -16.04 8.47 -16.09
CA ILE A 134 -16.77 8.54 -14.82
C ILE A 134 -16.20 9.70 -14.02
N VAL A 135 -17.04 10.66 -13.68
CA VAL A 135 -16.66 11.85 -12.89
C VAL A 135 -17.31 11.77 -11.52
N PHE A 136 -16.50 11.66 -10.48
CA PHE A 136 -16.96 11.71 -9.09
C PHE A 136 -16.85 13.15 -8.56
N ASN A 137 -17.87 13.55 -7.82
CA ASN A 137 -17.87 14.83 -7.09
C ASN A 137 -17.47 14.60 -5.62
N PRO A 138 -16.28 15.06 -5.17
CA PRO A 138 -15.81 14.88 -3.81
C PRO A 138 -16.77 15.42 -2.74
N GLU A 139 -17.43 16.54 -3.01
CA GLU A 139 -18.33 17.22 -2.05
C GLU A 139 -19.61 16.43 -1.76
N ALA A 140 -19.95 15.50 -2.64
CA ALA A 140 -21.11 14.62 -2.45
C ALA A 140 -20.84 13.44 -1.50
N PHE A 141 -19.57 13.19 -1.13
CA PHE A 141 -19.18 12.13 -0.21
C PHE A 141 -19.09 12.67 1.21
N LYS A 142 -19.74 12.00 2.16
CA LYS A 142 -19.66 12.37 3.58
C LYS A 142 -18.30 11.94 4.13
N LEU A 143 -17.43 12.88 4.35
CA LEU A 143 -16.13 12.71 4.99
C LEU A 143 -16.14 13.37 6.38
N LYS A 144 -15.25 12.92 7.25
CA LYS A 144 -14.96 13.60 8.51
C LYS A 144 -14.15 14.87 8.20
N GLU A 145 -14.23 15.86 9.06
CA GLU A 145 -13.36 17.03 8.99
C GLU A 145 -11.88 16.59 9.06
N GLY A 146 -11.03 17.14 8.20
CA GLY A 146 -9.63 16.73 8.09
C GLY A 146 -9.38 15.39 7.41
N ALA A 147 -10.40 14.76 6.78
CA ALA A 147 -10.23 13.51 6.07
C ALA A 147 -9.16 13.62 4.96
N ARG A 148 -8.43 12.55 4.75
CA ARG A 148 -7.40 12.46 3.71
C ARG A 148 -8.01 12.06 2.37
N LEU A 149 -7.29 12.41 1.30
CA LEU A 149 -7.68 12.06 -0.07
C LEU A 149 -7.83 10.53 -0.26
N ALA A 150 -6.98 9.74 0.41
CA ALA A 150 -7.11 8.29 0.42
C ALA A 150 -8.44 7.79 1.02
N GLU A 151 -8.99 8.49 2.02
CA GLU A 151 -10.31 8.16 2.59
C GLU A 151 -11.45 8.46 1.63
N LEU A 152 -11.30 9.52 0.84
CA LEU A 152 -12.24 9.84 -0.25
C LEU A 152 -12.20 8.75 -1.32
N ILE A 153 -11.00 8.39 -1.79
CA ILE A 153 -10.80 7.38 -2.83
C ILE A 153 -11.37 6.02 -2.41
N LYS A 154 -11.21 5.62 -1.15
CA LYS A 154 -11.81 4.37 -0.61
C LYS A 154 -13.35 4.37 -0.64
N LYS A 155 -13.99 5.53 -0.78
CA LYS A 155 -15.45 5.65 -0.88
C LYS A 155 -15.95 5.70 -2.31
N LEU A 156 -15.06 5.71 -3.30
CA LEU A 156 -15.44 5.67 -4.70
C LEU A 156 -15.96 4.28 -5.06
N PRO A 157 -17.16 4.17 -5.64
CA PRO A 157 -17.70 2.88 -6.08
C PRO A 157 -16.79 2.20 -7.10
N GLY A 158 -16.55 0.91 -6.90
CA GLY A 158 -15.73 0.09 -7.79
C GLY A 158 -14.21 0.29 -7.66
N VAL A 159 -13.75 1.20 -6.81
CA VAL A 159 -12.31 1.38 -6.54
C VAL A 159 -11.92 0.58 -5.29
N GLU A 160 -10.96 -0.30 -5.43
CA GLU A 160 -10.41 -1.12 -4.35
C GLU A 160 -8.97 -0.73 -4.05
N ASN A 161 -8.59 -0.82 -2.79
CA ASN A 161 -7.20 -0.67 -2.36
C ASN A 161 -6.70 -2.02 -1.85
N ARG A 162 -5.72 -2.61 -2.55
CA ARG A 162 -5.06 -3.86 -2.18
C ARG A 162 -3.57 -3.55 -1.98
N ASP A 163 -3.10 -3.66 -0.75
CA ASP A 163 -1.69 -3.44 -0.37
C ASP A 163 -1.09 -2.09 -0.87
N GLY A 164 -1.89 -1.02 -0.79
CA GLY A 164 -1.46 0.32 -1.21
C GLY A 164 -1.58 0.59 -2.71
N LYS A 165 -1.99 -0.39 -3.51
CA LYS A 165 -2.29 -0.22 -4.94
C LYS A 165 -3.79 -0.13 -5.15
N LEU A 166 -4.19 0.78 -6.03
CA LEU A 166 -5.60 0.96 -6.39
C LEU A 166 -5.95 0.10 -7.60
N TYR A 167 -7.14 -0.48 -7.55
CA TYR A 167 -7.71 -1.32 -8.62
C TYR A 167 -9.12 -0.87 -8.94
N TRP A 168 -9.49 -1.00 -10.20
CA TRP A 168 -10.85 -0.86 -10.68
C TRP A 168 -11.18 -2.03 -11.63
N ASN A 169 -12.26 -2.76 -11.33
CA ASN A 169 -12.59 -3.98 -12.05
C ASN A 169 -11.41 -4.97 -12.18
N ASP A 170 -10.70 -5.20 -11.06
CA ASP A 170 -9.50 -6.05 -10.97
C ASP A 170 -8.28 -5.60 -11.78
N LYS A 171 -8.35 -4.45 -12.45
CA LYS A 171 -7.23 -3.87 -13.18
C LYS A 171 -6.56 -2.75 -12.35
N PRO A 172 -5.23 -2.65 -12.38
CA PRO A 172 -4.53 -1.61 -11.63
C PRO A 172 -4.86 -0.22 -12.17
N ILE A 173 -5.02 0.74 -11.25
CA ILE A 173 -5.27 2.15 -11.57
C ILE A 173 -3.95 2.91 -11.57
N ARG A 174 -3.69 3.66 -12.64
CA ARG A 174 -2.67 4.69 -12.72
C ARG A 174 -3.22 6.00 -12.13
N LEU A 175 -2.55 6.52 -11.12
CA LEU A 175 -2.95 7.78 -10.50
C LEU A 175 -2.38 8.97 -11.27
N MET A 176 -3.25 9.91 -11.59
CA MET A 176 -2.87 11.19 -12.19
C MET A 176 -3.40 12.36 -11.35
N MET A 177 -2.77 13.51 -11.49
CA MET A 177 -3.18 14.77 -10.89
C MET A 177 -3.10 15.87 -11.94
N ASN A 178 -4.23 16.52 -12.21
CA ASN A 178 -4.35 17.51 -13.29
C ASN A 178 -3.84 16.99 -14.65
N GLY A 179 -4.09 15.71 -14.96
CA GLY A 179 -3.69 15.07 -16.21
C GLY A 179 -2.22 14.64 -16.30
N ARG A 180 -1.45 14.72 -15.20
CA ARG A 180 -0.06 14.27 -15.10
C ARG A 180 0.10 13.15 -14.09
N ASP A 181 1.13 12.34 -14.22
CA ASP A 181 1.45 11.32 -13.23
C ASP A 181 1.64 11.94 -11.85
N VAL A 182 1.09 11.27 -10.83
CA VAL A 182 1.14 11.79 -9.48
C VAL A 182 2.58 11.78 -8.97
N PHE A 183 3.07 12.95 -8.65
CA PHE A 183 4.32 13.13 -7.95
C PHE A 183 4.33 12.41 -6.60
N GLY A 184 5.38 11.64 -6.29
CA GLY A 184 5.47 10.86 -5.05
C GLY A 184 4.59 9.60 -5.02
N GLY A 185 3.94 9.23 -6.15
CA GLY A 185 3.15 8.00 -6.28
C GLY A 185 1.90 7.98 -5.39
N SER A 186 1.43 6.77 -5.06
CA SER A 186 0.21 6.59 -4.24
C SER A 186 0.33 7.13 -2.82
N GLN A 187 1.53 7.42 -2.33
CA GLN A 187 1.76 7.93 -0.99
C GLN A 187 1.15 9.33 -0.81
N ILE A 188 1.21 10.19 -1.83
CA ILE A 188 0.70 11.56 -1.74
C ILE A 188 -0.81 11.61 -1.45
N ILE A 189 -1.59 10.64 -1.94
CA ILE A 189 -3.02 10.56 -1.65
C ILE A 189 -3.32 10.35 -0.16
N SER A 190 -2.40 9.74 0.58
CA SER A 190 -2.50 9.54 2.02
C SER A 190 -2.08 10.79 2.81
N GLU A 191 -1.38 11.72 2.18
CA GLU A 191 -0.86 12.94 2.79
C GLU A 191 -1.79 14.13 2.57
N LEU A 192 -2.45 14.20 1.40
CA LEU A 192 -3.26 15.34 1.01
C LEU A 192 -4.64 15.34 1.68
N PRO A 193 -5.18 16.52 2.06
CA PRO A 193 -6.56 16.64 2.49
C PRO A 193 -7.52 16.30 1.34
N ALA A 194 -8.66 15.67 1.66
CA ALA A 194 -9.67 15.36 0.65
C ALA A 194 -10.26 16.61 -0.03
N GLU A 195 -10.23 17.74 0.67
CA GLU A 195 -10.72 19.04 0.18
C GLU A 195 -9.96 19.58 -1.02
N VAL A 196 -8.73 19.10 -1.26
CA VAL A 196 -7.90 19.47 -2.41
C VAL A 196 -8.59 19.11 -3.73
N ALA A 197 -9.33 18.00 -3.75
CA ALA A 197 -9.96 17.51 -4.97
C ALA A 197 -11.22 18.32 -5.32
N SER A 198 -11.29 18.82 -6.56
CA SER A 198 -12.50 19.42 -7.14
C SER A 198 -13.35 18.36 -7.84
N LYS A 199 -12.72 17.42 -8.53
CA LYS A 199 -13.31 16.28 -9.22
C LYS A 199 -12.33 15.12 -9.25
N LEU A 200 -12.85 13.91 -9.36
CA LEU A 200 -12.07 12.71 -9.63
C LEU A 200 -12.60 12.10 -10.92
N LYS A 201 -11.74 11.91 -11.91
CA LYS A 201 -12.11 11.37 -13.22
C LYS A 201 -11.52 9.98 -13.36
N LEU A 202 -12.34 9.00 -13.62
CA LEU A 202 -11.94 7.63 -13.92
C LEU A 202 -12.23 7.33 -15.37
N TYR A 203 -11.21 7.00 -16.14
CA TYR A 203 -11.30 6.75 -17.57
C TYR A 203 -10.20 5.83 -18.06
N ASP A 204 -10.40 5.23 -19.21
CA ASP A 204 -9.40 4.45 -19.91
C ASP A 204 -8.58 5.36 -20.83
N ARG A 205 -7.27 5.26 -20.73
CA ARG A 205 -6.30 6.01 -21.52
C ARG A 205 -5.54 5.03 -22.42
N LYS A 206 -5.54 5.29 -23.70
CA LYS A 206 -4.71 4.53 -24.64
C LYS A 206 -3.23 4.60 -24.27
N SER A 207 -2.48 3.56 -24.59
CA SER A 207 -1.04 3.50 -24.42
C SER A 207 -0.34 4.74 -24.99
N GLU A 208 0.86 5.01 -24.55
CA GLU A 208 1.65 6.13 -25.06
C GLU A 208 1.94 5.94 -26.57
N LEU A 209 2.26 4.70 -26.96
CA LEU A 209 2.51 4.33 -28.35
C LEU A 209 1.26 4.53 -29.22
N ALA A 210 0.08 4.05 -28.78
CA ALA A 210 -1.16 4.25 -29.52
C ALA A 210 -1.54 5.72 -29.66
N ARG A 211 -1.25 6.54 -28.67
CA ARG A 211 -1.47 8.00 -28.71
C ARG A 211 -0.55 8.70 -29.71
N HIS A 212 0.73 8.30 -29.77
CA HIS A 212 1.70 8.88 -30.72
C HIS A 212 1.46 8.43 -32.15
N THR A 213 1.24 7.14 -32.34
CA THR A 213 1.10 6.58 -33.69
C THR A 213 -0.32 6.74 -34.25
N GLY A 214 -1.30 6.92 -33.37
CA GLY A 214 -2.74 6.88 -33.71
C GLY A 214 -3.24 5.48 -34.03
N ASN A 215 -2.40 4.44 -33.89
CA ASN A 215 -2.77 3.05 -34.06
C ASN A 215 -3.14 2.48 -32.69
N ASP A 216 -4.24 1.75 -32.64
CA ASP A 216 -4.66 1.06 -31.42
C ASP A 216 -3.84 -0.22 -31.27
N ASP A 217 -3.08 -0.33 -30.18
CA ASP A 217 -2.27 -1.50 -29.82
C ASP A 217 -3.02 -2.46 -28.88
N GLY A 218 -4.26 -2.10 -28.50
CA GLY A 218 -5.10 -2.86 -27.58
C GLY A 218 -4.70 -2.73 -26.12
N GLU A 219 -3.70 -1.88 -25.81
CA GLU A 219 -3.28 -1.60 -24.43
C GLU A 219 -3.91 -0.30 -23.92
N GLU A 220 -4.52 -0.39 -22.75
CA GLU A 220 -5.17 0.74 -22.08
C GLU A 220 -4.78 0.79 -20.61
N ASP A 221 -4.44 2.01 -20.15
CA ASP A 221 -4.26 2.32 -18.73
C ASP A 221 -5.60 2.77 -18.12
N HIS A 222 -6.01 2.16 -17.02
CA HIS A 222 -7.11 2.69 -16.21
C HIS A 222 -6.58 3.84 -15.35
N VAL A 223 -7.08 5.05 -15.60
CA VAL A 223 -6.57 6.28 -14.97
C VAL A 223 -7.60 6.83 -13.99
N LEU A 224 -7.16 7.12 -12.75
CA LEU A 224 -7.88 7.98 -11.82
C LEU A 224 -7.16 9.33 -11.75
N ASP A 225 -7.72 10.35 -12.41
CA ASP A 225 -7.17 11.69 -12.46
C ASP A 225 -7.85 12.59 -11.41
N ILE A 226 -7.05 13.09 -10.49
CA ILE A 226 -7.44 13.97 -9.39
C ILE A 226 -7.32 15.42 -9.87
N GLN A 227 -8.44 16.08 -10.11
CA GLN A 227 -8.45 17.49 -10.45
C GLN A 227 -8.34 18.32 -9.18
N VAL A 228 -7.30 19.12 -9.07
CA VAL A 228 -7.02 19.98 -7.89
C VAL A 228 -7.82 21.28 -8.00
N LYS A 229 -8.40 21.73 -6.90
CA LYS A 229 -9.03 23.06 -6.81
C LYS A 229 -7.96 24.15 -6.98
N PRO A 230 -8.17 25.18 -7.81
CA PRO A 230 -7.16 26.23 -8.06
C PRO A 230 -6.64 26.90 -6.79
N GLY A 231 -7.48 27.07 -5.78
CA GLY A 231 -7.10 27.67 -4.51
C GLY A 231 -6.10 26.85 -3.67
N PHE A 232 -5.83 25.61 -4.05
CA PHE A 232 -4.90 24.70 -3.39
C PHE A 232 -3.56 24.56 -4.12
N LEU A 233 -3.45 25.06 -5.34
CA LEU A 233 -2.18 25.06 -6.07
C LEU A 233 -1.21 26.10 -5.49
N ASP A 234 0.09 25.80 -5.63
CA ASP A 234 1.23 26.62 -5.21
C ASP A 234 1.25 26.98 -3.71
N LYS A 235 0.60 26.16 -2.89
CA LYS A 235 0.59 26.30 -1.43
C LYS A 235 1.23 25.10 -0.76
N TRP A 236 1.80 25.34 0.41
CA TRP A 236 2.30 24.31 1.29
C TRP A 236 1.18 23.77 2.20
N TYR A 237 1.08 22.46 2.28
CA TYR A 237 0.21 21.71 3.19
C TYR A 237 1.10 20.86 4.05
N GLY A 238 0.79 20.75 5.31
CA GLY A 238 1.59 19.89 6.15
C GLY A 238 1.01 19.74 7.54
N GLU A 239 1.59 18.81 8.25
CA GLU A 239 1.33 18.58 9.65
C GLU A 239 2.63 18.23 10.36
N ALA A 240 2.70 18.59 11.62
CA ALA A 240 3.75 18.17 12.52
C ALA A 240 3.10 17.54 13.74
N GLU A 241 3.60 16.39 14.14
CA GLU A 241 3.16 15.66 15.31
C GLU A 241 4.33 15.47 16.25
N ALA A 242 4.13 15.75 17.54
CA ALA A 242 5.11 15.48 18.58
C ALA A 242 4.43 14.75 19.73
N GLN A 243 4.98 13.62 20.11
CA GLN A 243 4.52 12.81 21.24
C GLN A 243 5.66 12.63 22.23
N TYR A 244 5.34 12.71 23.49
CA TYR A 244 6.24 12.38 24.58
C TYR A 244 5.53 11.45 25.56
N GLN A 245 6.19 10.38 25.96
CA GLN A 245 5.66 9.36 26.86
C GLN A 245 6.60 9.16 28.06
N THR A 246 6.15 8.37 29.04
CA THR A 246 6.99 7.90 30.15
C THR A 246 8.27 7.24 29.64
N ASP A 247 9.28 7.09 30.50
CA ASP A 247 10.57 6.48 30.18
C ASP A 247 11.35 7.18 29.06
N LYS A 248 11.18 8.50 28.93
CA LYS A 248 11.82 9.35 27.91
C LYS A 248 11.54 8.89 26.48
N ARG A 249 10.41 8.25 26.24
CA ARG A 249 9.97 7.87 24.90
C ARG A 249 9.42 9.10 24.17
N TYR A 250 9.79 9.24 22.91
CA TYR A 250 9.34 10.34 22.05
C TYR A 250 9.05 9.87 20.63
N MET A 251 8.18 10.56 19.98
CA MET A 251 7.97 10.49 18.54
C MET A 251 7.78 11.91 18.03
N PHE A 252 8.46 12.22 16.94
CA PHE A 252 8.28 13.43 16.16
C PHE A 252 8.08 13.06 14.70
N SER A 253 7.10 13.64 14.04
CA SER A 253 6.93 13.54 12.60
C SER A 253 6.58 14.89 11.99
N LEU A 254 7.11 15.14 10.80
CA LEU A 254 6.84 16.30 9.98
C LEU A 254 6.49 15.82 8.57
N ARG A 255 5.41 16.35 8.02
CA ARG A 255 4.99 16.15 6.64
C ARG A 255 4.64 17.50 6.04
N ALA A 256 5.20 17.80 4.89
CA ALA A 256 4.86 19.02 4.18
C ALA A 256 4.89 18.73 2.67
N SER A 257 3.85 19.18 1.96
CA SER A 257 3.72 19.01 0.51
C SER A 257 3.31 20.32 -0.12
N ARG A 258 3.96 20.71 -1.19
CA ARG A 258 3.57 21.79 -2.07
C ARG A 258 2.97 21.19 -3.34
N LEU A 259 1.69 21.46 -3.56
CA LEU A 259 1.03 21.12 -4.80
C LEU A 259 1.32 22.21 -5.83
N SER A 260 1.86 21.83 -6.96
CA SER A 260 2.12 22.73 -8.08
C SER A 260 2.05 21.93 -9.38
N ASP A 261 1.57 22.56 -10.45
CA ASP A 261 1.58 21.94 -11.77
C ASP A 261 2.98 21.92 -12.38
N HIS A 262 3.88 22.79 -11.92
CA HIS A 262 5.25 22.90 -12.44
C HIS A 262 6.29 22.33 -11.47
N ASP A 263 6.19 22.68 -10.18
CA ASP A 263 7.22 22.39 -9.17
C ASP A 263 6.64 21.78 -7.91
N PRO A 264 5.97 20.61 -7.98
CA PRO A 264 5.50 19.93 -6.78
C PRO A 264 6.67 19.47 -5.91
N GLN A 265 6.48 19.56 -4.58
CA GLN A 265 7.50 19.21 -3.60
C GLN A 265 6.89 18.47 -2.43
N MET A 266 7.66 17.57 -1.82
CA MET A 266 7.26 16.87 -0.61
C MET A 266 8.45 16.71 0.32
N ILE A 267 8.23 17.01 1.59
CA ILE A 267 9.18 16.83 2.68
C ILE A 267 8.53 15.89 3.69
N TYR A 268 9.27 14.90 4.12
CA TYR A 268 8.89 14.04 5.21
C TYR A 268 10.06 13.88 6.17
N GLY A 269 9.79 13.94 7.47
CA GLY A 269 10.77 13.68 8.52
C GLY A 269 10.11 12.96 9.68
N GLN A 270 10.83 12.02 10.28
CA GLN A 270 10.43 11.32 11.49
C GLN A 270 11.63 11.00 12.36
N ALA A 271 11.45 11.13 13.66
CA ALA A 271 12.40 10.68 14.67
C ALA A 271 11.64 10.10 15.86
N ASN A 272 12.00 8.90 16.29
CA ASN A 272 11.37 8.28 17.45
C ASN A 272 12.30 7.28 18.15
N ASN A 273 11.96 6.96 19.40
CA ASN A 273 12.53 5.85 20.17
C ASN A 273 11.41 4.96 20.76
N THR A 274 10.30 4.82 20.06
CA THR A 274 9.13 4.05 20.46
C THR A 274 9.07 2.68 19.80
N ASN A 275 10.19 2.16 19.31
CA ASN A 275 10.32 0.89 18.59
C ASN A 275 9.50 0.82 17.29
N ARG A 276 9.15 1.97 16.73
CA ARG A 276 8.45 2.05 15.43
C ARG A 276 9.43 2.46 14.35
N TYR A 277 9.67 1.57 13.42
CA TYR A 277 10.40 1.88 12.19
C TYR A 277 9.38 2.09 11.06
N ILE A 278 9.38 3.26 10.48
CA ILE A 278 8.57 3.55 9.31
C ILE A 278 9.52 3.68 8.12
N ASP A 279 9.54 2.67 7.28
CA ASP A 279 10.21 2.73 6.00
C ASP A 279 9.19 3.17 4.93
N ARG A 280 9.41 4.34 4.36
CA ARG A 280 8.60 4.87 3.25
C ARG A 280 9.40 4.96 1.96
N THR A 281 10.48 4.22 1.86
CA THR A 281 11.19 4.11 0.61
C THR A 281 10.31 3.44 -0.45
N MET A 282 10.26 4.00 -1.63
CA MET A 282 9.54 3.46 -2.81
C MET A 282 8.01 3.36 -2.70
N GLY A 283 7.35 4.28 -1.98
CA GLY A 283 5.88 4.34 -1.95
C GLY A 283 5.19 3.22 -1.14
N GLN A 284 5.94 2.42 -0.41
CA GLN A 284 5.41 1.44 0.52
C GLN A 284 5.63 1.92 1.96
N SER A 285 4.56 2.12 2.67
CA SER A 285 4.60 2.37 4.12
C SER A 285 4.71 1.02 4.83
N MET A 286 5.91 0.66 5.26
CA MET A 286 6.09 -0.47 6.18
C MET A 286 6.22 0.08 7.60
N ASP A 287 5.15 0.01 8.35
CA ASP A 287 5.18 0.23 9.80
C ASP A 287 5.64 -1.09 10.45
N ARG A 288 6.88 -1.15 10.89
CA ARG A 288 7.44 -2.33 11.56
C ARG A 288 7.75 -1.98 12.99
N ASN A 289 7.34 -2.84 13.90
CA ASN A 289 7.89 -2.83 15.24
C ASN A 289 9.31 -3.40 15.19
N ILE A 290 10.25 -2.72 15.81
CA ILE A 290 11.60 -3.24 16.03
C ILE A 290 11.53 -4.13 17.27
N ASP A 291 12.02 -5.36 17.16
CA ASP A 291 12.18 -6.21 18.33
C ASP A 291 13.25 -5.61 19.25
N GLY A 292 12.94 -5.48 20.54
CA GLY A 292 13.83 -4.85 21.51
C GLY A 292 13.60 -3.34 21.63
N ASP A 293 14.63 -2.60 22.00
CA ASP A 293 14.65 -1.15 22.10
C ASP A 293 15.40 -0.53 20.93
N GLY A 294 14.96 0.65 20.48
CA GLY A 294 15.60 1.29 19.34
C GLY A 294 15.25 2.74 19.15
N LYS A 295 16.07 3.40 18.34
CA LYS A 295 15.86 4.76 17.84
C LYS A 295 15.82 4.69 16.32
N SER A 296 14.90 5.40 15.71
CA SER A 296 14.88 5.55 14.27
C SER A 296 14.67 7.00 13.86
N GLN A 297 15.36 7.39 12.81
CA GLN A 297 15.24 8.68 12.18
C GLN A 297 15.14 8.45 10.67
N TYR A 298 14.21 9.14 10.04
CA TYR A 298 14.03 9.06 8.61
C TYR A 298 13.71 10.44 8.07
N GLY A 299 14.31 10.81 6.96
CA GLY A 299 14.01 12.02 6.23
C GLY A 299 13.93 11.75 4.75
N SER A 300 12.99 12.39 4.06
CA SER A 300 12.92 12.38 2.60
C SER A 300 12.53 13.74 2.05
N TYR A 301 13.09 14.06 0.91
CA TYR A 301 12.74 15.20 0.09
C TYR A 301 12.51 14.74 -1.35
N ASN A 302 11.37 15.10 -1.89
CA ASN A 302 11.02 14.84 -3.27
C ASN A 302 10.69 16.15 -3.95
N TYR A 303 11.20 16.32 -5.16
CA TYR A 303 10.98 17.46 -6.02
C TYR A 303 10.77 16.98 -7.44
N GLN A 304 9.86 17.61 -8.15
CA GLN A 304 9.67 17.41 -9.58
C GLN A 304 9.59 18.76 -10.26
N HIS A 305 10.20 18.89 -11.41
CA HIS A 305 10.05 20.02 -12.32
C HIS A 305 9.37 19.56 -13.60
N ASN A 306 8.27 20.19 -13.95
CA ASN A 306 7.49 19.86 -15.14
C ASN A 306 7.53 21.02 -16.13
N TRP A 307 7.84 20.73 -17.39
CA TRP A 307 7.80 21.72 -18.47
C TRP A 307 7.23 21.13 -19.75
N LYS A 308 6.99 21.96 -20.74
CA LYS A 308 6.53 21.55 -22.06
C LYS A 308 7.56 21.90 -23.10
N THR A 309 7.77 21.00 -24.07
CA THR A 309 8.59 21.28 -25.24
C THR A 309 7.74 21.96 -26.29
N GLU A 310 8.15 23.15 -26.74
CA GLU A 310 7.49 23.87 -27.81
C GLU A 310 7.55 23.06 -29.12
N GLY A 311 6.43 22.97 -29.84
CA GLY A 311 6.36 22.24 -31.11
C GLY A 311 6.12 20.74 -31.00
N ALA A 312 6.17 20.14 -29.82
CA ALA A 312 5.90 18.71 -29.63
C ALA A 312 4.39 18.35 -29.52
N GLY A 313 3.51 19.33 -29.66
CA GLY A 313 2.05 19.13 -29.66
C GLY A 313 1.50 18.69 -28.29
N SER A 314 0.51 17.80 -28.31
CA SER A 314 -0.12 17.27 -27.09
C SER A 314 0.79 16.39 -26.24
N TYR A 315 1.97 16.02 -26.76
CA TYR A 315 2.92 15.07 -26.16
C TYR A 315 4.15 15.77 -25.56
N SER A 316 4.02 17.02 -25.15
CA SER A 316 5.13 17.86 -24.73
C SER A 316 5.41 17.82 -23.23
N ASP A 317 4.74 16.96 -22.47
CA ASP A 317 4.92 16.91 -21.03
C ASP A 317 6.25 16.23 -20.66
N ASN A 318 7.13 17.00 -20.08
CA ASN A 318 8.44 16.58 -19.61
C ASN A 318 8.50 16.66 -18.09
N SER A 319 9.35 15.85 -17.49
CA SER A 319 9.62 15.90 -16.05
C SER A 319 11.09 15.68 -15.72
N PHE A 320 11.52 16.34 -14.66
CA PHE A 320 12.77 16.07 -13.98
C PHE A 320 12.46 15.87 -12.49
N ASP A 321 12.76 14.68 -11.99
CA ASP A 321 12.44 14.27 -10.63
C ASP A 321 13.71 14.09 -9.81
N ILE A 322 13.69 14.56 -8.56
CA ILE A 322 14.70 14.29 -7.55
C ILE A 322 14.01 13.68 -6.34
N SER A 323 14.51 12.54 -5.88
CA SER A 323 14.10 11.89 -4.64
C SER A 323 15.33 11.60 -3.78
N ALA A 324 15.47 12.32 -2.68
CA ALA A 324 16.53 12.11 -1.70
C ALA A 324 15.92 11.60 -0.40
N ASN A 325 16.46 10.52 0.13
CA ASN A 325 16.03 10.00 1.41
C ASN A 325 17.22 9.48 2.22
N MET A 326 17.06 9.51 3.53
CA MET A 326 18.06 9.05 4.49
C MET A 326 17.36 8.39 5.67
N GLY A 327 17.71 7.15 5.92
CA GLY A 327 17.30 6.40 7.10
C GLY A 327 18.49 6.19 8.04
N HIS A 328 18.23 6.31 9.33
CA HIS A 328 19.16 5.97 10.40
C HIS A 328 18.41 5.19 11.47
N SER A 329 18.98 4.09 11.93
CA SER A 329 18.42 3.30 13.03
C SER A 329 19.51 2.75 13.92
N ASP A 330 19.24 2.77 15.22
CA ASP A 330 19.95 2.04 16.25
C ASP A 330 18.95 1.13 16.94
N GLY A 331 19.28 -0.14 17.09
CA GLY A 331 18.41 -1.09 17.76
C GLY A 331 19.23 -2.05 18.64
N TRP A 332 18.69 -2.41 19.79
CA TRP A 332 19.25 -3.46 20.61
C TRP A 332 18.16 -4.35 21.17
N ASN A 333 18.47 -5.61 21.25
CA ASN A 333 17.60 -6.63 21.80
C ASN A 333 18.36 -7.50 22.78
N THR A 334 17.69 -7.87 23.86
CA THR A 334 18.17 -8.86 24.83
C THR A 334 17.10 -9.95 24.96
N SER A 335 17.52 -11.19 24.95
CA SER A 335 16.61 -12.31 25.17
C SER A 335 17.28 -13.36 26.05
N THR A 336 16.50 -13.94 26.96
CA THR A 336 16.89 -15.12 27.73
C THR A 336 16.04 -16.28 27.26
N GLN A 337 16.68 -17.39 26.93
CA GLN A 337 16.03 -18.61 26.50
C GLN A 337 16.39 -19.76 27.42
N SER A 338 15.38 -20.46 27.92
CA SER A 338 15.54 -21.73 28.65
C SER A 338 14.99 -22.88 27.81
N THR A 339 15.77 -23.93 27.66
CA THR A 339 15.39 -25.10 26.84
C THR A 339 15.61 -26.39 27.63
N GLU A 340 14.59 -27.25 27.66
CA GLU A 340 14.70 -28.63 28.13
C GLU A 340 14.71 -29.57 26.95
N THR A 341 15.71 -30.46 26.88
CA THR A 341 15.86 -31.41 25.79
C THR A 341 15.63 -32.84 26.29
N PHE A 342 14.74 -33.55 25.64
CA PHE A 342 14.35 -34.92 25.94
C PHE A 342 14.92 -35.86 24.88
N PHE A 343 15.69 -36.87 25.30
CA PHE A 343 16.09 -37.96 24.43
C PHE A 343 15.56 -39.30 24.99
N PRO A 344 14.91 -40.12 24.19
CA PRO A 344 14.46 -41.43 24.65
C PRO A 344 15.61 -42.25 25.22
N GLY A 345 15.49 -42.71 26.47
CA GLY A 345 16.48 -43.52 27.14
C GLY A 345 17.74 -42.78 27.63
N LYS A 346 17.77 -41.45 27.61
CA LYS A 346 18.85 -40.62 28.15
C LYS A 346 18.35 -39.66 29.23
N GLU A 347 19.27 -39.17 30.03
CA GLU A 347 18.98 -38.09 30.98
C GLU A 347 18.57 -36.82 30.22
N ARG A 348 17.65 -36.07 30.82
CA ARG A 348 17.25 -34.76 30.32
C ARG A 348 18.42 -33.77 30.47
N THR A 349 18.54 -32.90 29.49
CA THR A 349 19.50 -31.80 29.56
C THR A 349 18.76 -30.47 29.50
N PHE A 350 19.23 -29.51 30.25
CA PHE A 350 18.71 -28.17 30.34
C PHE A 350 19.74 -27.19 29.82
N SER A 351 19.30 -26.16 29.14
CA SER A 351 20.19 -25.07 28.73
C SER A 351 19.52 -23.72 28.98
N VAL A 352 20.31 -22.76 29.38
CA VAL A 352 19.93 -21.36 29.48
C VAL A 352 20.88 -20.56 28.60
N ALA A 353 20.35 -19.61 27.86
CA ALA A 353 21.13 -18.73 27.00
C ALA A 353 20.65 -17.29 27.17
N ASP A 354 21.56 -16.37 27.29
CA ASP A 354 21.33 -14.93 27.21
C ASP A 354 21.96 -14.43 25.92
N ASN A 355 21.15 -13.72 25.13
CA ASN A 355 21.57 -13.17 23.86
C ASN A 355 21.41 -11.65 23.90
N TYR A 356 22.41 -10.94 23.41
CA TYR A 356 22.39 -9.51 23.17
C TYR A 356 22.69 -9.24 21.70
N HIS A 357 21.86 -8.45 21.08
CA HIS A 357 22.07 -8.00 19.71
C HIS A 357 21.94 -6.48 19.63
N TYR A 358 22.91 -5.84 19.02
CA TYR A 358 22.89 -4.43 18.67
C TYR A 358 23.10 -4.28 17.15
N ALA A 359 22.35 -3.39 16.54
CA ALA A 359 22.53 -3.03 15.14
C ALA A 359 22.36 -1.52 14.94
N HIS A 360 23.31 -0.96 14.20
CA HIS A 360 23.28 0.41 13.71
C HIS A 360 23.22 0.39 12.18
N LYS A 361 22.38 1.22 11.59
CA LYS A 361 22.23 1.28 10.13
C LYS A 361 22.00 2.72 9.66
N LEU A 362 22.72 3.11 8.60
CA LEU A 362 22.58 4.39 7.90
C LEU A 362 22.38 4.12 6.40
N THR A 363 21.32 4.68 5.81
CA THR A 363 20.91 4.37 4.42
C THR A 363 20.53 5.63 3.63
N PRO A 364 21.48 6.50 3.23
CA PRO A 364 21.20 7.56 2.28
C PRO A 364 20.99 7.02 0.86
N GLN A 365 20.01 7.57 0.17
CA GLN A 365 19.68 7.25 -1.22
C GLN A 365 19.32 8.53 -1.98
N LEU A 366 19.74 8.58 -3.24
CA LEU A 366 19.38 9.64 -4.18
C LEU A 366 18.92 8.99 -5.49
N GLN A 367 17.76 9.39 -5.96
CA GLN A 367 17.26 9.02 -7.27
C GLN A 367 16.92 10.27 -8.05
N THR A 368 17.33 10.31 -9.31
CA THR A 368 16.93 11.36 -10.25
C THR A 368 16.37 10.71 -11.50
N LYS A 369 15.29 11.25 -12.00
CA LYS A 369 14.65 10.81 -13.24
C LYS A 369 14.49 12.00 -14.15
N LEU A 370 14.84 11.82 -15.40
CA LEU A 370 14.57 12.76 -16.48
C LEU A 370 13.75 12.05 -17.54
N PHE A 371 12.62 12.63 -17.88
CA PHE A 371 11.87 12.27 -19.08
C PHE A 371 11.61 13.53 -19.89
N ALA A 372 12.05 13.55 -21.14
CA ALA A 372 11.88 14.72 -21.97
C ALA A 372 11.70 14.37 -23.45
N TYR A 373 10.75 15.04 -24.08
CA TYR A 373 10.66 15.12 -25.54
C TYR A 373 11.66 16.19 -26.02
N THR A 374 12.61 15.80 -26.83
CA THR A 374 13.53 16.76 -27.45
C THR A 374 12.89 17.48 -28.63
N ASP A 375 11.95 16.81 -29.28
CA ASP A 375 11.10 17.31 -30.37
C ASP A 375 9.84 16.43 -30.50
N SER A 376 9.05 16.61 -31.55
CA SER A 376 7.82 15.83 -31.80
C SER A 376 8.07 14.36 -32.13
N ALA A 377 9.30 13.98 -32.47
CA ALA A 377 9.65 12.63 -32.91
C ALA A 377 10.60 11.91 -31.93
N ASN A 378 11.16 12.58 -30.95
CA ASN A 378 12.17 11.98 -30.10
C ASN A 378 11.88 12.22 -28.62
N SER A 379 12.03 11.17 -27.82
CA SER A 379 12.04 11.25 -26.37
C SER A 379 13.29 10.63 -25.76
N ILE A 380 13.68 11.13 -24.60
CA ILE A 380 14.75 10.57 -23.78
C ILE A 380 14.25 10.30 -22.37
N SER A 381 14.71 9.20 -21.80
CA SER A 381 14.49 8.88 -20.38
C SER A 381 15.81 8.48 -19.74
N VAL A 382 16.08 9.03 -18.56
CA VAL A 382 17.26 8.68 -17.76
C VAL A 382 16.81 8.52 -16.31
N ASP A 383 17.05 7.37 -15.71
CA ASP A 383 16.83 7.11 -14.29
C ASP A 383 18.16 6.75 -13.63
N VAL A 384 18.61 7.56 -12.68
CA VAL A 384 19.86 7.35 -11.94
C VAL A 384 19.52 7.16 -10.47
N LYS A 385 19.91 6.03 -9.91
CA LYS A 385 19.75 5.72 -8.49
C LYS A 385 21.09 5.43 -7.85
N ALA A 386 21.49 6.27 -6.89
CA ALA A 386 22.63 6.06 -6.02
C ALA A 386 22.14 5.68 -4.62
N ALA A 387 22.73 4.65 -4.04
CA ALA A 387 22.45 4.24 -2.68
C ALA A 387 23.74 3.89 -1.93
N TYR A 388 23.79 4.27 -0.68
CA TYR A 388 24.83 3.89 0.26
C TYR A 388 24.18 3.27 1.50
N GLU A 389 24.76 2.22 2.00
CA GLU A 389 24.37 1.59 3.25
C GLU A 389 25.62 1.39 4.10
N ASN A 390 25.58 1.84 5.33
CA ASN A 390 26.58 1.55 6.35
C ASN A 390 25.88 0.87 7.52
N GLY A 391 26.37 -0.31 7.88
CA GLY A 391 25.85 -1.11 8.98
C GLY A 391 26.96 -1.52 9.93
N HIS A 392 26.65 -1.49 11.23
CA HIS A 392 27.46 -2.05 12.29
C HIS A 392 26.58 -2.91 13.18
N SER A 393 27.00 -4.14 13.46
CA SER A 393 26.28 -5.01 14.39
C SER A 393 27.18 -5.71 15.38
N ILE A 394 26.64 -5.95 16.56
CA ILE A 394 27.28 -6.71 17.65
C ILE A 394 26.29 -7.78 18.08
N SER A 395 26.74 -9.02 18.18
CA SER A 395 26.00 -10.10 18.82
C SER A 395 26.85 -10.73 19.92
N GLU A 396 26.29 -10.80 21.09
CA GLU A 396 26.90 -11.48 22.24
C GLU A 396 25.94 -12.55 22.74
N ASP A 397 26.35 -13.80 22.66
CA ASP A 397 25.57 -14.93 23.13
C ASP A 397 26.33 -15.65 24.22
N GLN A 398 25.70 -15.87 25.35
CA GLN A 398 26.25 -16.64 26.47
C GLN A 398 25.29 -17.78 26.78
N GLY A 399 25.80 -19.00 26.85
CA GLY A 399 24.99 -20.16 27.15
C GLY A 399 25.64 -21.10 28.14
N ALA A 400 24.82 -21.79 28.91
CA ALA A 400 25.22 -22.85 29.80
C ALA A 400 24.26 -24.03 29.69
N SER A 401 24.80 -25.26 29.71
CA SER A 401 23.99 -26.45 29.77
C SER A 401 24.25 -27.23 31.08
N TYR A 402 23.18 -27.87 31.53
CA TYR A 402 23.10 -28.53 32.83
C TYR A 402 22.55 -29.94 32.69
N GLY A 403 23.03 -30.86 33.50
CA GLY A 403 22.48 -32.20 33.63
C GLY A 403 21.31 -32.31 34.62
N TYR A 404 20.73 -31.20 35.05
CA TYR A 404 19.60 -31.13 35.97
C TYR A 404 18.81 -29.84 35.71
N ASP A 405 17.59 -29.77 36.21
CA ASP A 405 16.72 -28.61 36.07
C ASP A 405 17.28 -27.40 36.90
N PRO A 406 17.76 -26.34 36.22
CA PRO A 406 18.37 -25.22 36.89
C PRO A 406 17.37 -24.38 37.71
N GLU A 407 16.06 -24.42 37.40
CA GLU A 407 15.02 -23.67 38.13
C GLU A 407 14.81 -24.23 39.58
N LYS A 408 15.24 -25.44 39.84
CA LYS A 408 15.16 -26.05 41.17
C LYS A 408 16.27 -25.60 42.11
N PHE A 409 17.16 -24.75 41.63
CA PHE A 409 18.32 -24.25 42.41
C PHE A 409 18.37 -22.73 42.39
N GLU A 410 18.87 -22.16 43.45
CA GLU A 410 18.94 -20.72 43.70
C GLU A 410 19.79 -19.94 42.66
N TYR A 411 20.64 -20.64 41.87
CA TYR A 411 21.60 -20.04 40.95
C TYR A 411 21.36 -20.48 39.52
N HIS A 412 20.25 -20.02 38.91
CA HIS A 412 19.86 -20.38 37.55
C HIS A 412 20.25 -19.33 36.47
N THR A 413 21.01 -18.29 36.86
CA THR A 413 21.41 -17.24 35.92
C THR A 413 22.68 -17.61 35.16
N ILE A 414 22.80 -17.13 33.92
CA ILE A 414 24.01 -17.28 33.10
C ILE A 414 25.22 -16.69 33.82
N GLY A 415 25.08 -15.54 34.49
CA GLY A 415 26.14 -14.94 35.26
C GLY A 415 26.66 -15.86 36.36
N ALA A 416 25.80 -16.57 37.10
CA ALA A 416 26.19 -17.56 38.10
C ALA A 416 26.93 -18.75 37.47
N ALA A 417 26.46 -19.25 36.30
CA ALA A 417 27.14 -20.33 35.59
C ALA A 417 28.57 -19.99 35.19
N PHE A 418 28.80 -18.74 34.75
CA PHE A 418 30.15 -18.27 34.39
C PHE A 418 31.02 -17.89 35.57
N ALA A 419 30.42 -17.55 36.72
CA ALA A 419 31.16 -17.27 37.97
C ALA A 419 31.59 -18.56 38.71
N ALA A 420 30.93 -19.70 38.45
CA ALA A 420 31.18 -20.96 39.10
C ALA A 420 32.62 -21.48 38.84
N LYS A 421 33.28 -21.95 39.90
CA LYS A 421 34.66 -22.46 39.88
C LYS A 421 34.69 -23.94 40.23
N PRO A 422 35.76 -24.68 39.85
CA PRO A 422 35.96 -26.05 40.29
C PRO A 422 35.83 -26.20 41.82
N GLY A 423 34.98 -27.10 42.26
CA GLY A 423 34.63 -27.31 43.67
C GLY A 423 33.32 -26.64 44.10
N ASP A 424 32.74 -25.78 43.30
CA ASP A 424 31.41 -25.24 43.58
C ASP A 424 30.33 -26.23 43.17
N ALA A 425 29.27 -26.37 43.96
CA ALA A 425 28.17 -27.29 43.68
C ALA A 425 27.48 -26.99 42.33
N LEU A 426 27.49 -25.76 41.88
CA LEU A 426 27.00 -25.38 40.57
C LEU A 426 27.92 -25.83 39.43
N TYR A 427 29.26 -25.69 39.63
CA TYR A 427 30.26 -26.10 38.64
C TYR A 427 30.15 -27.59 38.30
N ASP A 428 30.01 -28.43 39.33
CA ASP A 428 29.91 -29.90 39.15
C ASP A 428 28.67 -30.34 38.41
N ARG A 429 27.68 -29.47 38.29
CA ARG A 429 26.40 -29.73 37.59
C ARG A 429 26.34 -29.18 36.18
N LEU A 430 27.26 -28.28 35.84
CA LEU A 430 27.40 -27.75 34.50
C LEU A 430 27.97 -28.83 33.56
N ILE A 431 27.44 -28.89 32.34
CA ILE A 431 27.98 -29.73 31.26
C ILE A 431 28.88 -28.89 30.37
N THR A 432 28.36 -27.76 29.91
CA THR A 432 29.08 -26.86 29.01
C THR A 432 28.82 -25.40 29.37
N ARG A 433 29.75 -24.54 29.02
CA ARG A 433 29.58 -23.08 28.93
C ARG A 433 30.06 -22.63 27.56
N ASN A 434 29.33 -21.75 26.92
CA ASN A 434 29.73 -21.17 25.64
C ASN A 434 29.54 -19.66 25.64
N ARG A 435 30.49 -18.97 25.02
CA ARG A 435 30.40 -17.55 24.67
C ARG A 435 30.61 -17.41 23.18
N TYR A 436 29.80 -16.59 22.58
CA TYR A 436 29.95 -16.18 21.20
C TYR A 436 29.89 -14.67 21.15
N TYR A 437 30.89 -14.08 20.52
CA TYR A 437 30.96 -12.65 20.24
C TYR A 437 31.17 -12.46 18.74
N HIS A 438 30.29 -11.72 18.13
CA HIS A 438 30.34 -11.43 16.72
C HIS A 438 30.17 -9.94 16.49
N THR A 439 31.04 -9.35 15.68
CA THR A 439 30.86 -8.00 15.13
C THR A 439 30.91 -8.05 13.63
N SER A 440 30.10 -7.23 12.99
CA SER A 440 30.12 -7.02 11.55
C SER A 440 30.03 -5.54 11.27
N ASP A 441 30.99 -5.05 10.47
CA ASP A 441 30.99 -3.75 9.83
C ASP A 441 30.76 -3.93 8.33
N SER A 442 29.69 -3.34 7.82
CA SER A 442 29.31 -3.51 6.41
C SER A 442 29.13 -2.16 5.73
N GLN A 443 29.63 -2.05 4.51
CA GLN A 443 29.40 -0.90 3.65
C GLN A 443 28.96 -1.38 2.27
N THR A 444 27.85 -0.89 1.78
CA THR A 444 27.39 -1.19 0.44
C THR A 444 27.16 0.11 -0.33
N ARG A 445 27.65 0.16 -1.55
CA ARG A 445 27.50 1.30 -2.47
C ARG A 445 26.91 0.79 -3.76
N SER A 446 25.93 1.48 -4.29
CA SER A 446 25.38 1.13 -5.58
C SER A 446 25.04 2.36 -6.41
N LEU A 447 25.28 2.27 -7.69
CA LEU A 447 24.86 3.22 -8.71
C LEU A 447 24.20 2.43 -9.83
N ASN A 448 22.92 2.68 -10.04
CA ASN A 448 22.15 2.13 -11.15
C ASN A 448 21.76 3.29 -12.05
N MET A 449 21.94 3.12 -13.34
CA MET A 449 21.54 4.07 -14.36
C MET A 449 20.84 3.30 -15.47
N ASP A 450 19.60 3.64 -15.71
CA ASP A 450 18.80 3.15 -16.84
C ASP A 450 18.54 4.33 -17.76
N TYR A 451 18.70 4.15 -19.05
CA TYR A 451 18.51 5.21 -20.04
C TYR A 451 17.86 4.66 -21.30
N SER A 452 17.01 5.45 -21.91
CA SER A 452 16.39 5.13 -23.19
C SER A 452 16.28 6.35 -24.08
N TRP A 453 16.37 6.12 -25.35
CA TRP A 453 16.02 7.05 -26.40
C TRP A 453 15.00 6.39 -27.32
N GLU A 454 13.95 7.09 -27.65
CA GLU A 454 12.90 6.60 -28.53
C GLU A 454 12.69 7.58 -29.67
N HIS A 455 12.61 7.04 -30.88
CA HIS A 455 12.31 7.78 -32.09
C HIS A 455 10.99 7.30 -32.70
N PHE A 456 10.06 8.22 -32.92
CA PHE A 456 8.74 7.94 -33.50
C PHE A 456 8.73 8.23 -34.99
N PHE A 457 8.40 7.23 -35.80
CA PHE A 457 8.22 7.35 -37.26
C PHE A 457 6.81 7.79 -37.64
N GLY A 458 6.18 8.63 -36.84
CA GLY A 458 4.78 9.02 -36.97
C GLY A 458 3.88 7.81 -36.80
N LYS A 459 2.93 7.60 -37.74
CA LYS A 459 2.00 6.45 -37.67
C LYS A 459 2.64 5.08 -37.95
N LYS A 460 3.91 5.02 -38.30
CA LYS A 460 4.55 3.76 -38.72
C LYS A 460 5.13 2.95 -37.56
N GLY A 461 5.28 3.54 -36.37
CA GLY A 461 5.83 2.88 -35.19
C GLY A 461 6.94 3.70 -34.54
N SER A 462 7.67 3.08 -33.64
CA SER A 462 8.82 3.68 -32.97
C SER A 462 10.04 2.75 -33.02
N PHE A 463 11.20 3.32 -32.77
CA PHE A 463 12.44 2.60 -32.52
C PHE A 463 12.96 3.05 -31.15
N THR A 464 13.22 2.09 -30.28
CA THR A 464 13.73 2.36 -28.94
C THR A 464 15.12 1.78 -28.75
N LEU A 465 16.04 2.60 -28.29
CA LEU A 465 17.36 2.20 -27.83
C LEU A 465 17.40 2.33 -26.31
N GLN A 466 17.54 1.21 -25.62
CA GLN A 466 17.60 1.16 -24.16
C GLN A 466 18.97 0.68 -23.69
N GLY A 467 19.42 1.21 -22.57
CA GLY A 467 20.62 0.73 -21.94
C GLY A 467 20.58 0.87 -20.43
N TYR A 468 21.44 0.10 -19.79
CA TYR A 468 21.61 0.18 -18.34
C TYR A 468 23.08 0.05 -17.93
N THR A 469 23.38 0.67 -16.81
CA THR A 469 24.67 0.50 -16.12
C THR A 469 24.42 0.29 -14.65
N LYS A 470 24.95 -0.80 -14.10
CA LYS A 470 24.88 -1.11 -12.67
C LYS A 470 26.28 -1.28 -12.11
N ILE A 471 26.60 -0.48 -11.12
CA ILE A 471 27.87 -0.53 -10.39
C ILE A 471 27.51 -0.76 -8.93
N SER A 472 28.09 -1.78 -8.32
CA SER A 472 27.94 -2.01 -6.90
C SER A 472 29.25 -2.45 -6.29
N GLY A 473 29.45 -2.05 -5.04
CA GLY A 473 30.56 -2.48 -4.22
C GLY A 473 30.06 -2.75 -2.81
N SER A 474 30.57 -3.80 -2.20
CA SER A 474 30.33 -4.11 -0.80
C SER A 474 31.65 -4.45 -0.10
N ASP A 475 31.81 -3.91 1.07
CA ASP A 475 32.90 -4.19 1.99
C ASP A 475 32.26 -4.73 3.27
N GLU A 476 32.76 -5.83 3.77
CA GLU A 476 32.32 -6.39 5.04
C GLU A 476 33.52 -6.88 5.82
N ASP A 477 33.62 -6.43 7.07
CA ASP A 477 34.60 -6.90 8.04
C ASP A 477 33.86 -7.57 9.19
N THR A 478 34.19 -8.82 9.47
CA THR A 478 33.58 -9.56 10.55
C THR A 478 34.64 -10.13 11.51
N HIS A 479 34.34 -10.01 12.78
CA HIS A 479 35.14 -10.61 13.82
C HIS A 479 34.27 -11.56 14.65
N ASN A 480 34.70 -12.83 14.71
CA ASN A 480 34.02 -13.86 15.45
C ASN A 480 34.97 -14.40 16.53
N ASN A 481 34.48 -14.46 17.74
CA ASN A 481 35.17 -15.12 18.86
C ASN A 481 34.19 -16.08 19.54
N ARG A 482 34.49 -17.35 19.50
CA ARG A 482 33.69 -18.40 20.15
C ARG A 482 34.55 -19.16 21.13
N SER A 483 34.09 -19.27 22.36
CA SER A 483 34.66 -20.19 23.34
C SER A 483 33.61 -21.20 23.79
N LEU A 484 34.01 -22.45 23.87
CA LEU A 484 33.20 -23.55 24.37
C LEU A 484 34.01 -24.34 25.39
N GLU A 485 33.49 -24.45 26.59
CA GLU A 485 34.09 -25.21 27.66
C GLU A 485 33.24 -26.45 27.95
N TYR A 486 33.86 -27.61 27.89
CA TYR A 486 33.31 -28.91 28.31
C TYR A 486 33.78 -29.19 29.72
N LEU A 487 32.98 -28.87 30.72
CA LEU A 487 33.39 -28.85 32.11
C LEU A 487 33.59 -30.28 32.68
N ARG A 488 32.81 -31.24 32.19
CA ARG A 488 32.95 -32.64 32.61
C ARG A 488 34.23 -33.28 32.09
N ASP A 489 34.71 -32.84 30.91
CA ASP A 489 35.90 -33.41 30.25
C ASP A 489 37.15 -32.54 30.49
N ASN A 490 37.02 -31.44 31.24
CA ASN A 490 38.04 -30.42 31.47
C ASN A 490 38.74 -29.99 30.15
N ARG A 491 37.92 -29.78 29.12
CA ARG A 491 38.34 -29.41 27.76
C ARG A 491 37.74 -28.05 27.39
N SER A 492 38.51 -27.22 26.77
CA SER A 492 38.04 -25.96 26.21
C SER A 492 38.46 -25.84 24.74
N GLU A 493 37.59 -25.25 23.94
CA GLU A 493 37.84 -24.92 22.56
C GLU A 493 37.60 -23.43 22.37
N THR A 494 38.56 -22.74 21.77
CA THR A 494 38.39 -21.32 21.40
C THR A 494 38.67 -21.19 19.93
N LEU A 495 37.70 -20.59 19.20
CA LEU A 495 37.83 -20.28 17.79
C LEU A 495 37.74 -18.76 17.64
N THR A 496 38.80 -18.15 17.14
CA THR A 496 38.77 -16.76 16.69
C THR A 496 38.92 -16.72 15.20
N GLN A 497 37.97 -16.10 14.55
CA GLN A 497 37.95 -15.95 13.10
C GLN A 497 37.72 -14.47 12.77
N GLN A 498 38.60 -13.91 11.98
CA GLN A 498 38.44 -12.57 11.42
C GLN A 498 38.41 -12.70 9.91
N SER A 499 37.37 -12.17 9.27
CA SER A 499 37.36 -11.98 7.83
C SER A 499 37.84 -10.57 7.53
N TRP A 500 38.75 -10.44 6.61
CA TRP A 500 39.20 -9.15 6.09
C TRP A 500 38.19 -8.67 5.04
N PRO A 501 38.09 -7.34 4.85
CA PRO A 501 37.17 -6.78 3.89
C PRO A 501 37.32 -7.42 2.51
N GLN A 502 36.28 -8.12 2.05
CA GLN A 502 36.23 -8.59 0.69
C GLN A 502 35.64 -7.48 -0.17
N HIS A 503 36.49 -6.77 -0.88
CA HIS A 503 36.07 -5.77 -1.87
C HIS A 503 35.40 -6.47 -3.05
N ALA A 504 34.08 -6.56 -3.02
CA ALA A 504 33.32 -7.05 -4.16
C ALA A 504 32.81 -5.87 -4.99
N ALA A 505 33.49 -5.57 -6.08
CA ALA A 505 33.01 -4.60 -7.07
C ALA A 505 32.42 -5.33 -8.28
N ARG A 506 31.20 -5.00 -8.68
CA ARG A 506 30.56 -5.54 -9.89
C ARG A 506 30.11 -4.39 -10.78
N ARG A 507 30.47 -4.49 -12.06
CA ARG A 507 29.94 -3.61 -13.10
C ARG A 507 29.21 -4.43 -14.15
N ARG A 508 28.00 -4.04 -14.49
CA ARG A 508 27.21 -4.61 -15.58
C ARG A 508 26.70 -3.48 -16.46
N THR A 509 26.83 -3.65 -17.76
CA THR A 509 26.30 -2.72 -18.76
C THR A 509 25.64 -3.54 -19.84
N GLY A 510 24.44 -3.16 -20.27
CA GLY A 510 23.73 -3.80 -21.37
C GLY A 510 23.06 -2.74 -22.24
N ILE A 511 22.92 -3.03 -23.52
CA ILE A 511 22.21 -2.21 -24.50
C ILE A 511 21.25 -3.13 -25.25
N LEU A 512 20.00 -2.71 -25.40
CA LEU A 512 18.97 -3.38 -26.17
C LEU A 512 18.39 -2.39 -27.17
N ALA A 513 18.11 -2.84 -28.38
CA ALA A 513 17.44 -2.06 -29.42
C ALA A 513 16.19 -2.83 -29.87
N GLU A 514 15.04 -2.18 -29.87
CA GLU A 514 13.73 -2.71 -30.31
C GLU A 514 13.05 -1.79 -31.32
#